data_ce9925cc607e6593577de6c287ba3d07
#
_entry.id   ce9925cc607e6593577de6c287ba3d07
#
_cell.length_a   1.000
_cell.length_b   1.000
_cell.length_c   1.000
_cell.angle_alpha   90.00
_cell.angle_beta   90.00
_cell.angle_gamma   90.00
#
_symmetry.space_group_name_H-M   'P 1'
#
loop_
_entity.id
_entity.type
_entity.pdbx_description
1 polymer ?
#
loop_
_entity_poly.entity_id
_entity_poly.type
_entity_poly.pdbx_seq_one_letter_code
_entity_poly.pdbx_strand_id
1 'polypeptide(L)'
;MKCKKIFKLAFSVFAIIAIAACSSSSSKNANSSRGTGWQINDKQGGFQYNTNFKEQETAPGLVFIEGGTFTMGKVQDDVLHDWNNSPNQQHVQSFYMDETEVTNMMYLEYLDWLKRVYPPDDPSYSAIYYGALPDTLVWRNRLGYSEILVENYLRHPAYRNYPVVGVSWLQANEYAKWRSDRVGEILLQTEGYLKRDSNLLDISAESNFNIDTYAVSYT
;
A
#
# COMPACT_ATOMS: atom_id res chain seq x y z
N MET A 1 -0.15 0.04 76.91
CA MET A 1 0.57 -0.25 75.62
C MET A 1 -0.12 -1.28 74.69
N LYS A 2 -1.05 -2.10 75.13
CA LYS A 2 -1.74 -3.07 74.27
C LYS A 2 -2.77 -2.48 73.32
N CYS A 3 -3.49 -1.42 73.70
CA CYS A 3 -4.58 -0.83 72.91
C CYS A 3 -4.08 -0.16 71.58
N LYS A 4 -2.91 0.48 71.60
CA LYS A 4 -2.30 1.10 70.38
C LYS A 4 -1.87 0.11 69.27
N LYS A 5 -1.50 -1.13 69.69
CA LYS A 5 -1.12 -2.15 68.74
C LYS A 5 -2.33 -2.78 68.04
N ILE A 6 -3.44 -2.96 68.75
CA ILE A 6 -4.71 -3.47 68.23
C ILE A 6 -5.30 -2.50 67.22
N PHE A 7 -5.25 -1.18 67.48
CA PHE A 7 -5.77 -0.14 66.61
C PHE A 7 -4.96 -0.04 65.29
N LYS A 8 -3.62 -0.18 65.36
CA LYS A 8 -2.77 -0.24 64.15
C LYS A 8 -3.02 -1.48 63.30
N LEU A 9 -3.26 -2.62 63.96
CA LEU A 9 -3.55 -3.88 63.25
C LEU A 9 -4.95 -3.80 62.58
N ALA A 10 -5.97 -3.28 63.25
CA ALA A 10 -7.29 -3.10 62.70
C ALA A 10 -7.29 -2.11 61.50
N PHE A 11 -6.50 -1.04 61.57
CA PHE A 11 -6.39 -0.06 60.50
C PHE A 11 -5.66 -0.62 59.25
N SER A 12 -4.61 -1.48 59.45
CA SER A 12 -3.94 -2.12 58.36
C SER A 12 -4.78 -3.16 57.62
N VAL A 13 -5.61 -3.91 58.37
CA VAL A 13 -6.55 -4.87 57.77
C VAL A 13 -7.67 -4.16 57.01
N PHE A 14 -8.14 -3.04 57.50
CA PHE A 14 -9.15 -2.25 56.79
C PHE A 14 -8.62 -1.60 55.52
N ALA A 15 -7.36 -1.14 55.50
CA ALA A 15 -6.69 -0.64 54.32
C ALA A 15 -6.49 -1.70 53.22
N ILE A 16 -6.17 -2.96 53.61
CA ILE A 16 -6.02 -4.09 52.69
C ILE A 16 -7.37 -4.48 52.04
N ILE A 17 -8.47 -4.45 52.82
CA ILE A 17 -9.83 -4.72 52.33
C ILE A 17 -10.27 -3.65 51.36
N ALA A 18 -9.93 -2.36 51.58
CA ALA A 18 -10.28 -1.26 50.70
C ALA A 18 -9.56 -1.34 49.35
N ILE A 19 -8.33 -1.85 49.31
CA ILE A 19 -7.58 -2.04 48.06
C ILE A 19 -8.16 -3.21 47.22
N ALA A 20 -8.63 -4.27 47.89
CA ALA A 20 -9.23 -5.42 47.23
C ALA A 20 -10.63 -5.08 46.63
N ALA A 21 -11.34 -4.11 47.18
CA ALA A 21 -12.65 -3.67 46.64
C ALA A 21 -12.57 -2.83 45.38
N CYS A 22 -11.42 -2.21 45.05
CA CYS A 22 -11.22 -1.45 43.81
C CYS A 22 -10.82 -2.27 42.60
N SER A 23 -10.52 -3.57 42.75
CA SER A 23 -10.03 -4.40 41.64
C SER A 23 -11.09 -5.27 40.94
N SER A 24 -12.38 -5.14 41.30
CA SER A 24 -13.42 -6.05 40.80
C SER A 24 -14.43 -5.45 39.82
N SER A 25 -14.17 -4.29 39.22
CA SER A 25 -15.18 -3.64 38.37
C SER A 25 -14.75 -3.30 36.95
N SER A 26 -14.01 -4.12 36.23
CA SER A 26 -13.82 -3.77 34.83
C SER A 26 -13.64 -4.87 33.81
N SER A 27 -13.75 -6.13 34.15
CA SER A 27 -13.50 -7.14 33.09
C SER A 27 -14.76 -7.84 32.59
N LYS A 28 -15.94 -7.43 32.96
CA LYS A 28 -17.14 -8.18 32.58
C LYS A 28 -17.62 -7.99 31.13
N ASN A 29 -17.16 -7.00 30.38
CA ASN A 29 -17.80 -6.72 29.11
C ASN A 29 -16.87 -6.28 27.96
N ALA A 30 -15.62 -6.68 27.95
CA ALA A 30 -14.73 -6.38 26.82
C ALA A 30 -15.24 -6.96 25.48
N ASN A 31 -16.02 -8.05 25.55
CA ASN A 31 -16.56 -8.73 24.38
C ASN A 31 -18.09 -8.59 24.23
N SER A 32 -18.74 -7.69 24.93
CA SER A 32 -20.17 -7.46 24.75
C SER A 32 -20.44 -6.23 23.88
N SER A 33 -21.41 -6.36 22.99
CA SER A 33 -21.88 -5.24 22.17
C SER A 33 -22.48 -4.13 23.02
N ARG A 34 -22.04 -2.91 22.84
CA ARG A 34 -22.63 -1.73 23.50
C ARG A 34 -24.06 -1.43 23.04
N GLY A 35 -24.43 -1.90 21.84
CA GLY A 35 -25.75 -1.67 21.28
C GLY A 35 -26.81 -2.67 21.76
N THR A 36 -26.41 -3.94 21.87
CA THR A 36 -27.36 -5.05 22.15
C THR A 36 -27.13 -5.75 23.48
N GLY A 37 -25.96 -5.57 24.10
CA GLY A 37 -25.55 -6.31 25.29
C GLY A 37 -25.12 -7.76 25.03
N TRP A 38 -25.26 -8.25 23.79
CA TRP A 38 -24.89 -9.63 23.45
C TRP A 38 -23.38 -9.80 23.35
N GLN A 39 -22.91 -11.02 23.60
CA GLN A 39 -21.49 -11.32 23.47
C GLN A 39 -21.07 -11.35 22.00
N ILE A 40 -19.94 -10.71 21.70
CA ILE A 40 -19.25 -10.74 20.41
C ILE A 40 -18.23 -11.86 20.46
N ASN A 41 -18.09 -12.63 19.38
CA ASN A 41 -17.16 -13.76 19.28
C ASN A 41 -17.44 -14.87 20.30
N ASP A 42 -18.71 -15.16 20.60
CA ASP A 42 -19.10 -16.29 21.42
C ASP A 42 -18.80 -17.61 20.70
N LYS A 43 -18.27 -18.59 21.43
CA LYS A 43 -17.99 -19.93 20.90
C LYS A 43 -19.27 -20.70 20.52
N GLN A 44 -20.40 -20.31 21.04
CA GLN A 44 -21.71 -20.94 20.76
C GLN A 44 -22.42 -20.34 19.53
N GLY A 45 -21.79 -19.41 18.84
CA GLY A 45 -22.35 -18.74 17.68
C GLY A 45 -22.68 -17.26 17.94
N GLY A 46 -23.43 -16.64 17.03
CA GLY A 46 -23.75 -15.20 17.09
C GLY A 46 -22.81 -14.36 16.22
N PHE A 47 -22.72 -13.06 16.52
CA PHE A 47 -21.92 -12.14 15.75
C PHE A 47 -20.42 -12.39 15.98
N GLN A 48 -19.72 -12.76 14.90
CA GLN A 48 -18.30 -12.97 14.87
C GLN A 48 -17.62 -11.76 14.26
N TYR A 49 -16.68 -11.18 14.99
CA TYR A 49 -15.93 -10.00 14.55
C TYR A 49 -14.44 -10.22 14.81
N ASN A 50 -13.63 -9.92 13.82
CA ASN A 50 -12.19 -10.00 13.97
C ASN A 50 -11.68 -8.86 14.88
N THR A 51 -11.28 -9.21 16.09
CA THR A 51 -10.72 -8.25 17.07
C THR A 51 -9.19 -8.13 16.96
N ASN A 52 -8.54 -9.00 16.21
CA ASN A 52 -7.10 -8.97 15.99
C ASN A 52 -6.80 -8.15 14.74
N PHE A 53 -6.78 -6.83 14.90
CA PHE A 53 -6.29 -5.97 13.85
C PHE A 53 -4.80 -6.23 13.65
N LYS A 54 -4.44 -6.64 12.45
CA LYS A 54 -3.06 -6.62 11.96
C LYS A 54 -2.94 -5.42 11.03
N GLU A 55 -1.90 -4.65 11.21
CA GLU A 55 -1.54 -3.63 10.25
C GLU A 55 -1.38 -4.27 8.86
N GLN A 56 -1.90 -3.60 7.84
CA GLN A 56 -1.76 -4.06 6.46
C GLN A 56 -0.28 -4.07 6.09
N GLU A 57 0.21 -5.19 5.57
CA GLU A 57 1.57 -5.25 5.03
C GLU A 57 1.69 -4.27 3.85
N THR A 58 2.70 -3.43 3.92
CA THR A 58 3.02 -2.54 2.82
C THR A 58 3.65 -3.31 1.67
N ALA A 59 3.30 -2.95 0.43
CA ALA A 59 3.98 -3.50 -0.73
C ALA A 59 5.48 -3.12 -0.73
N PRO A 60 6.34 -3.92 -1.36
CA PRO A 60 7.76 -3.61 -1.44
C PRO A 60 8.03 -2.22 -2.01
N GLY A 61 8.83 -1.42 -1.32
CA GLY A 61 9.22 -0.06 -1.72
C GLY A 61 8.17 1.03 -1.50
N LEU A 62 6.99 0.70 -0.96
CA LEU A 62 5.97 1.68 -0.61
C LEU A 62 6.13 2.17 0.83
N VAL A 63 5.98 3.49 1.00
CA VAL A 63 5.95 4.17 2.29
C VAL A 63 4.55 4.72 2.54
N PHE A 64 4.06 4.56 3.75
CA PHE A 64 2.78 5.13 4.17
C PHE A 64 2.93 6.63 4.39
N ILE A 65 2.08 7.43 3.75
CA ILE A 65 1.99 8.87 3.92
C ILE A 65 0.69 9.17 4.66
N GLU A 66 0.83 9.75 5.86
CA GLU A 66 -0.33 10.15 6.65
C GLU A 66 -1.08 11.31 5.97
N GLY A 67 -2.40 11.20 5.92
CA GLY A 67 -3.26 12.23 5.36
C GLY A 67 -3.27 13.50 6.21
N GLY A 68 -3.49 14.62 5.56
CA GLY A 68 -3.50 15.92 6.23
C GLY A 68 -4.04 17.03 5.35
N THR A 69 -4.04 18.23 5.92
CA THR A 69 -4.43 19.45 5.22
C THR A 69 -3.19 20.29 4.94
N PHE A 70 -3.02 20.71 3.70
CA PHE A 70 -1.94 21.60 3.30
C PHE A 70 -2.49 22.78 2.48
N THR A 71 -1.73 23.86 2.43
CA THR A 71 -2.08 25.04 1.67
C THR A 71 -1.29 25.08 0.37
N MET A 72 -2.00 25.06 -0.76
CA MET A 72 -1.43 25.30 -2.09
C MET A 72 -1.41 26.78 -2.40
N GLY A 73 -0.49 27.20 -3.24
CA GLY A 73 -0.39 28.55 -3.77
C GLY A 73 0.88 29.28 -3.34
N LYS A 74 1.22 30.31 -4.08
CA LYS A 74 2.33 31.24 -3.74
C LYS A 74 1.87 32.19 -2.65
N VAL A 75 2.26 31.94 -1.41
CA VAL A 75 1.77 32.70 -0.26
C VAL A 75 2.78 33.75 0.21
N GLN A 76 4.07 33.40 0.24
CA GLN A 76 5.11 34.25 0.83
C GLN A 76 6.23 34.63 -0.15
N ASP A 77 6.43 33.84 -1.21
CA ASP A 77 7.53 34.00 -2.17
C ASP A 77 7.09 34.63 -3.48
N ASP A 78 5.92 35.28 -3.51
CA ASP A 78 5.46 36.00 -4.69
C ASP A 78 6.07 37.39 -4.73
N VAL A 79 7.23 37.50 -5.36
CA VAL A 79 8.00 38.75 -5.48
C VAL A 79 7.25 39.83 -6.28
N LEU A 80 6.36 39.39 -7.19
CA LEU A 80 5.60 40.30 -8.06
C LEU A 80 4.27 40.74 -7.45
N HIS A 81 3.82 40.11 -6.39
CA HIS A 81 2.52 40.36 -5.72
C HIS A 81 1.35 40.39 -6.70
N ASP A 82 1.36 39.52 -7.71
CA ASP A 82 0.33 39.50 -8.74
C ASP A 82 -0.96 38.80 -8.30
N TRP A 83 -0.93 38.09 -7.16
CA TRP A 83 -2.06 37.38 -6.55
C TRP A 83 -2.78 36.39 -7.45
N ASN A 84 -2.15 35.98 -8.52
CA ASN A 84 -2.76 35.05 -9.51
C ASN A 84 -2.92 33.63 -8.92
N ASN A 85 -2.24 33.33 -7.82
CA ASN A 85 -2.26 32.03 -7.19
C ASN A 85 -2.59 32.17 -5.69
N SER A 86 -3.85 32.44 -5.39
CA SER A 86 -4.33 32.63 -4.02
C SER A 86 -4.17 31.36 -3.19
N PRO A 87 -3.91 31.48 -1.87
CA PRO A 87 -3.82 30.34 -0.98
C PRO A 87 -5.13 29.55 -0.97
N ASN A 88 -5.04 28.23 -1.17
CA ASN A 88 -6.17 27.32 -1.10
C ASN A 88 -5.80 26.10 -0.25
N GLN A 89 -6.62 25.79 0.75
CA GLN A 89 -6.45 24.62 1.59
C GLN A 89 -7.03 23.39 0.90
N GLN A 90 -6.21 22.34 0.81
CA GLN A 90 -6.59 21.04 0.27
C GLN A 90 -6.38 19.98 1.36
N HIS A 91 -7.34 19.06 1.45
CA HIS A 91 -7.23 17.89 2.30
C HIS A 91 -6.91 16.67 1.46
N VAL A 92 -5.86 15.95 1.82
CA VAL A 92 -5.44 14.70 1.19
C VAL A 92 -5.63 13.56 2.17
N GLN A 93 -6.24 12.49 1.73
CA GLN A 93 -6.35 11.25 2.51
C GLN A 93 -4.99 10.56 2.59
N SER A 94 -4.82 9.69 3.60
CA SER A 94 -3.63 8.84 3.71
C SER A 94 -3.48 7.95 2.48
N PHE A 95 -2.26 7.75 2.02
CA PHE A 95 -1.96 6.95 0.84
C PHE A 95 -0.58 6.31 0.94
N TYR A 96 -0.31 5.37 0.06
CA TYR A 96 1.01 4.77 -0.10
C TYR A 96 1.69 5.36 -1.33
N MET A 97 2.97 5.65 -1.21
CA MET A 97 3.81 6.18 -2.28
C MET A 97 5.13 5.41 -2.33
N ASP A 98 5.68 5.25 -3.51
CA ASP A 98 7.05 4.74 -3.63
C ASP A 98 8.05 5.70 -2.99
N GLU A 99 9.02 5.15 -2.27
CA GLU A 99 10.12 5.92 -1.69
C GLU A 99 11.05 6.48 -2.77
N THR A 100 11.14 5.79 -3.89
CA THR A 100 12.00 6.16 -5.02
C THR A 100 11.21 6.17 -6.33
N GLU A 101 11.76 6.83 -7.35
CA GLU A 101 11.25 6.75 -8.70
C GLU A 101 11.31 5.31 -9.25
N VAL A 102 10.38 4.98 -10.14
CA VAL A 102 10.38 3.67 -10.82
C VAL A 102 11.63 3.54 -11.67
N THR A 103 12.39 2.47 -11.43
CA THR A 103 13.66 2.22 -12.13
C THR A 103 13.45 1.56 -13.48
N ASN A 104 14.48 1.66 -14.35
CA ASN A 104 14.51 0.94 -15.62
C ASN A 104 14.32 -0.58 -15.44
N MET A 105 14.90 -1.16 -14.39
CA MET A 105 14.75 -2.59 -14.11
C MET A 105 13.31 -2.97 -13.79
N MET A 106 12.62 -2.19 -12.95
CA MET A 106 11.23 -2.44 -12.61
C MET A 106 10.31 -2.31 -13.83
N TYR A 107 10.59 -1.33 -14.69
CA TYR A 107 9.81 -1.14 -15.91
C TYR A 107 10.10 -2.23 -16.95
N LEU A 108 11.34 -2.73 -17.04
CA LEU A 108 11.69 -3.89 -17.88
C LEU A 108 11.00 -5.18 -17.41
N GLU A 109 10.81 -5.37 -16.10
CA GLU A 109 10.04 -6.49 -15.54
C GLU A 109 8.58 -6.46 -16.04
N TYR A 110 7.96 -5.28 -16.04
CA TYR A 110 6.64 -5.09 -16.61
C TYR A 110 6.59 -5.41 -18.11
N LEU A 111 7.55 -4.92 -18.88
CA LEU A 111 7.64 -5.20 -20.33
C LEU A 111 7.85 -6.69 -20.61
N ASP A 112 8.67 -7.37 -19.81
CA ASP A 112 8.89 -8.82 -19.93
C ASP A 112 7.59 -9.59 -19.62
N TRP A 113 6.86 -9.18 -18.59
CA TRP A 113 5.56 -9.74 -18.27
C TRP A 113 4.57 -9.54 -19.43
N LEU A 114 4.46 -8.32 -19.96
CA LEU A 114 3.60 -8.02 -21.12
C LEU A 114 3.95 -8.90 -22.31
N LYS A 115 5.25 -9.08 -22.61
CA LYS A 115 5.70 -9.91 -23.73
C LYS A 115 5.29 -11.37 -23.58
N ARG A 116 5.23 -11.89 -22.36
CA ARG A 116 4.82 -13.27 -22.10
C ARG A 116 3.30 -13.44 -22.15
N VAL A 117 2.54 -12.51 -21.58
CA VAL A 117 1.08 -12.57 -21.54
C VAL A 117 0.45 -12.15 -22.87
N TYR A 118 1.01 -11.13 -23.51
CA TYR A 118 0.54 -10.54 -24.76
C TYR A 118 1.67 -10.59 -25.80
N PRO A 119 1.89 -11.74 -26.44
CA PRO A 119 3.00 -11.91 -27.38
C PRO A 119 2.94 -10.86 -28.50
N PRO A 120 4.03 -10.12 -28.75
CA PRO A 120 4.05 -9.08 -29.79
C PRO A 120 3.94 -9.65 -31.21
N ASP A 121 4.17 -10.95 -31.38
CA ASP A 121 4.05 -11.65 -32.66
C ASP A 121 2.57 -11.90 -33.07
N ASP A 122 1.64 -11.82 -32.10
CA ASP A 122 0.20 -11.92 -32.37
C ASP A 122 -0.35 -10.53 -32.73
N PRO A 123 -0.95 -10.36 -33.93
CA PRO A 123 -1.52 -9.09 -34.35
C PRO A 123 -2.59 -8.53 -33.40
N SER A 124 -3.29 -9.41 -32.66
CA SER A 124 -4.32 -9.01 -31.69
C SER A 124 -3.75 -8.29 -30.47
N TYR A 125 -2.54 -8.63 -30.05
CA TYR A 125 -1.90 -8.16 -28.83
C TYR A 125 -0.69 -7.26 -29.04
N SER A 126 -0.16 -7.19 -30.25
CA SER A 126 1.04 -6.44 -30.59
C SER A 126 0.97 -4.96 -30.15
N ALA A 127 -0.19 -4.34 -30.32
CA ALA A 127 -0.39 -2.95 -29.93
C ALA A 127 -0.20 -2.69 -28.42
N ILE A 128 -0.50 -3.68 -27.56
CA ILE A 128 -0.33 -3.57 -26.10
C ILE A 128 1.15 -3.45 -25.75
N TYR A 129 1.95 -4.38 -26.25
CA TYR A 129 3.39 -4.39 -25.96
C TYR A 129 4.10 -3.15 -26.54
N TYR A 130 3.86 -2.84 -27.82
CA TYR A 130 4.51 -1.68 -28.45
C TYR A 130 4.02 -0.36 -27.85
N GLY A 131 2.76 -0.29 -27.42
CA GLY A 131 2.22 0.88 -26.74
C GLY A 131 2.78 1.10 -25.33
N ALA A 132 3.33 0.07 -24.69
CA ALA A 132 3.97 0.16 -23.38
C ALA A 132 5.45 0.56 -23.45
N LEU A 133 6.09 0.50 -24.64
CA LEU A 133 7.51 0.87 -24.78
C LEU A 133 7.73 2.35 -24.51
N PRO A 134 8.71 2.72 -23.68
CA PRO A 134 9.10 4.11 -23.48
C PRO A 134 9.65 4.73 -24.77
N ASP A 135 9.41 6.01 -24.96
CA ASP A 135 10.00 6.78 -26.05
C ASP A 135 11.48 7.07 -25.75
N THR A 136 12.37 6.36 -26.43
CA THR A 136 13.81 6.56 -26.26
C THR A 136 14.33 7.81 -26.97
N LEU A 137 13.55 8.40 -27.88
CA LEU A 137 13.96 9.59 -28.63
C LEU A 137 13.99 10.86 -27.78
N VAL A 138 13.43 10.81 -26.55
CA VAL A 138 13.53 11.91 -25.57
C VAL A 138 14.96 12.33 -25.26
N TRP A 139 15.93 11.42 -25.47
CA TRP A 139 17.37 11.70 -25.30
C TRP A 139 17.99 12.47 -26.45
N ARG A 140 17.33 12.56 -27.60
CA ARG A 140 17.88 13.30 -28.74
C ARG A 140 17.83 14.80 -28.50
N ASN A 141 19.00 15.42 -28.48
CA ASN A 141 19.16 16.85 -28.36
C ASN A 141 19.77 17.41 -29.66
N ARG A 142 19.30 18.56 -30.12
CA ARG A 142 19.84 19.25 -31.30
C ARG A 142 21.29 19.69 -31.13
N LEU A 143 21.74 19.92 -29.91
CA LEU A 143 23.04 20.52 -29.58
C LEU A 143 24.05 19.49 -29.04
N GLY A 144 23.67 18.23 -28.91
CA GLY A 144 24.54 17.20 -28.35
C GLY A 144 24.33 15.83 -28.98
N TYR A 145 25.40 15.02 -29.00
CA TYR A 145 25.33 13.63 -29.43
C TYR A 145 24.92 12.76 -28.24
N SER A 146 23.74 12.21 -28.28
CA SER A 146 23.17 11.40 -27.20
C SER A 146 22.67 10.02 -27.67
N GLU A 147 23.07 9.57 -28.86
CA GLU A 147 22.60 8.28 -29.42
C GLU A 147 22.91 7.09 -28.50
N ILE A 148 24.01 7.15 -27.74
CA ILE A 148 24.36 6.11 -26.76
C ILE A 148 23.26 5.94 -25.72
N LEU A 149 22.64 7.03 -25.27
CA LEU A 149 21.53 6.98 -24.31
C LEU A 149 20.24 6.50 -24.97
N VAL A 150 19.98 6.92 -26.22
CA VAL A 150 18.81 6.46 -27.00
C VAL A 150 18.79 4.93 -27.09
N GLU A 151 19.92 4.32 -27.35
CA GLU A 151 20.04 2.88 -27.57
C GLU A 151 20.14 2.09 -26.26
N ASN A 152 20.86 2.62 -25.26
CA ASN A 152 21.30 1.82 -24.13
C ASN A 152 20.62 2.17 -22.80
N TYR A 153 20.07 3.38 -22.64
CA TYR A 153 19.60 3.84 -21.32
C TYR A 153 18.60 2.88 -20.65
N LEU A 154 17.62 2.39 -21.39
CA LEU A 154 16.60 1.51 -20.83
C LEU A 154 17.15 0.08 -20.53
N ARG A 155 18.06 -0.42 -21.35
CA ARG A 155 18.41 -1.86 -21.37
C ARG A 155 19.77 -2.19 -20.80
N HIS A 156 20.70 -1.22 -20.76
CA HIS A 156 22.05 -1.49 -20.31
C HIS A 156 22.12 -1.65 -18.80
N PRO A 157 22.81 -2.68 -18.28
CA PRO A 157 22.87 -2.96 -16.82
C PRO A 157 23.40 -1.80 -15.97
N ALA A 158 24.23 -0.92 -16.50
CA ALA A 158 24.74 0.26 -15.79
C ALA A 158 23.62 1.22 -15.38
N TYR A 159 22.54 1.30 -16.13
CA TYR A 159 21.40 2.21 -15.88
C TYR A 159 20.20 1.52 -15.22
N ARG A 160 20.33 0.26 -14.82
CA ARG A 160 19.21 -0.53 -14.27
C ARG A 160 18.48 0.13 -13.09
N ASN A 161 19.23 0.81 -12.23
CA ASN A 161 18.71 1.46 -11.02
C ASN A 161 18.43 2.97 -11.23
N TYR A 162 18.57 3.46 -12.46
CA TYR A 162 18.21 4.83 -12.82
C TYR A 162 16.72 4.91 -13.15
N PRO A 163 16.09 6.08 -12.97
CA PRO A 163 14.66 6.25 -13.23
C PRO A 163 14.31 5.98 -14.69
N VAL A 164 13.16 5.38 -14.95
CA VAL A 164 12.67 5.21 -16.31
C VAL A 164 12.29 6.56 -16.91
N VAL A 165 12.67 6.79 -18.15
CA VAL A 165 12.45 8.06 -18.88
C VAL A 165 11.73 7.78 -20.19
N GLY A 166 10.95 8.76 -20.67
CA GLY A 166 10.19 8.63 -21.92
C GLY A 166 8.86 7.89 -21.76
N VAL A 167 8.34 7.84 -20.55
CA VAL A 167 7.05 7.21 -20.22
C VAL A 167 5.96 8.26 -20.18
N SER A 168 4.87 8.05 -20.92
CA SER A 168 3.68 8.88 -20.88
C SER A 168 2.86 8.63 -19.60
N TRP A 169 1.96 9.56 -19.28
CA TRP A 169 1.05 9.39 -18.13
C TRP A 169 0.21 8.11 -18.23
N LEU A 170 -0.27 7.76 -19.42
CA LEU A 170 -1.06 6.55 -19.64
C LEU A 170 -0.22 5.28 -19.35
N GLN A 171 1.00 5.21 -19.86
CA GLN A 171 1.92 4.11 -19.61
C GLN A 171 2.26 3.97 -18.13
N ALA A 172 2.49 5.10 -17.43
CA ALA A 172 2.73 5.10 -15.99
C ALA A 172 1.52 4.57 -15.20
N ASN A 173 0.31 4.94 -15.61
CA ASN A 173 -0.93 4.47 -14.98
C ASN A 173 -1.14 2.97 -15.17
N GLU A 174 -0.93 2.45 -16.38
CA GLU A 174 -1.00 1.00 -16.67
C GLU A 174 0.07 0.20 -15.92
N TYR A 175 1.28 0.74 -15.80
CA TYR A 175 2.32 0.16 -14.95
C TYR A 175 1.89 0.08 -13.47
N ALA A 176 1.34 1.17 -12.93
CA ALA A 176 0.89 1.21 -11.54
C ALA A 176 -0.23 0.19 -11.28
N LYS A 177 -1.17 0.04 -12.20
CA LYS A 177 -2.23 -0.96 -12.14
C LYS A 177 -1.67 -2.38 -12.18
N TRP A 178 -0.81 -2.68 -13.14
CA TRP A 178 -0.13 -3.98 -13.23
C TRP A 178 0.62 -4.31 -11.93
N ARG A 179 1.36 -3.34 -11.37
CA ARG A 179 2.10 -3.55 -10.13
C ARG A 179 1.16 -3.87 -8.97
N SER A 180 0.03 -3.16 -8.85
CA SER A 180 -0.97 -3.41 -7.82
C SER A 180 -1.52 -4.84 -7.91
N ASP A 181 -1.80 -5.34 -9.11
CA ASP A 181 -2.27 -6.70 -9.34
C ASP A 181 -1.20 -7.74 -8.94
N ARG A 182 0.07 -7.52 -9.29
CA ARG A 182 1.18 -8.45 -8.93
C ARG A 182 1.42 -8.49 -7.42
N VAL A 183 1.37 -7.34 -6.76
CA VAL A 183 1.51 -7.28 -5.29
C VAL A 183 0.32 -7.95 -4.60
N GLY A 184 -0.90 -7.69 -5.08
CA GLY A 184 -2.11 -8.35 -4.56
C GLY A 184 -2.04 -9.87 -4.70
N GLU A 185 -1.56 -10.37 -5.83
CA GLU A 185 -1.36 -11.79 -6.07
C GLU A 185 -0.38 -12.42 -5.07
N ILE A 186 0.78 -11.79 -4.84
CA ILE A 186 1.77 -12.28 -3.87
C ILE A 186 1.20 -12.28 -2.45
N LEU A 187 0.48 -11.25 -2.05
CA LEU A 187 -0.14 -11.18 -0.73
C LEU A 187 -1.17 -12.30 -0.54
N LEU A 188 -2.03 -12.54 -1.53
CA LEU A 188 -3.02 -13.62 -1.49
C LEU A 188 -2.37 -15.01 -1.47
N GLN A 189 -1.22 -15.19 -2.15
CA GLN A 189 -0.45 -16.43 -2.08
C GLN A 189 0.18 -16.62 -0.70
N THR A 190 0.71 -15.55 -0.11
CA THR A 190 1.34 -15.58 1.22
C THR A 190 0.31 -15.90 2.31
N GLU A 191 -0.89 -15.36 2.21
CA GLU A 191 -2.01 -15.63 3.11
C GLU A 191 -2.66 -17.01 2.85
N GLY A 192 -2.27 -17.71 1.79
CA GLY A 192 -2.77 -19.06 1.46
C GLY A 192 -4.12 -19.10 0.74
N TYR A 193 -4.66 -17.96 0.32
CA TYR A 193 -5.90 -17.90 -0.48
C TYR A 193 -5.68 -18.33 -1.92
N LEU A 194 -4.51 -18.03 -2.49
CA LEU A 194 -4.09 -18.48 -3.81
C LEU A 194 -3.03 -19.56 -3.68
N LYS A 195 -3.19 -20.65 -4.44
CA LYS A 195 -2.12 -21.64 -4.60
C LYS A 195 -1.11 -21.11 -5.60
N ARG A 196 0.15 -21.10 -5.22
CA ARG A 196 1.22 -20.84 -6.16
C ARG A 196 1.28 -21.98 -7.18
N ASP A 197 0.92 -21.70 -8.41
CA ASP A 197 1.10 -22.68 -9.48
C ASP A 197 2.58 -22.73 -9.86
N SER A 198 3.15 -23.92 -9.76
CA SER A 198 4.56 -24.15 -10.13
C SER A 198 4.80 -24.05 -11.64
N ASN A 199 3.74 -24.03 -12.44
CA ASN A 199 3.78 -23.91 -13.90
C ASN A 199 3.66 -22.47 -14.41
N LEU A 200 3.86 -21.47 -13.55
CA LEU A 200 3.79 -20.03 -13.85
C LEU A 200 4.76 -19.55 -14.95
N LEU A 201 5.50 -20.46 -15.59
CA LEU A 201 6.26 -20.17 -16.80
C LEU A 201 5.37 -20.03 -18.06
N ASP A 202 4.15 -20.58 -18.04
CA ASP A 202 3.15 -20.47 -19.11
C ASP A 202 2.02 -19.50 -18.71
N ILE A 203 2.38 -18.25 -18.46
CA ILE A 203 1.39 -17.18 -18.22
C ILE A 203 0.75 -16.85 -19.58
N SER A 204 -0.54 -17.15 -19.72
CA SER A 204 -1.36 -16.71 -20.85
C SER A 204 -2.20 -15.50 -20.48
N ALA A 205 -2.72 -14.79 -21.48
CA ALA A 205 -3.64 -13.68 -21.25
C ALA A 205 -4.91 -14.11 -20.49
N GLU A 206 -5.36 -15.35 -20.67
CA GLU A 206 -6.53 -15.93 -20.01
C GLU A 206 -6.28 -16.24 -18.52
N SER A 207 -5.04 -16.50 -18.14
CA SER A 207 -4.61 -16.75 -16.75
C SER A 207 -4.10 -15.49 -16.04
N ASN A 208 -4.27 -14.32 -16.65
CA ASN A 208 -3.85 -13.07 -16.05
C ASN A 208 -4.65 -12.77 -14.79
N PHE A 209 -3.95 -12.71 -13.66
CA PHE A 209 -4.57 -12.35 -12.39
C PHE A 209 -4.99 -10.89 -12.40
N ASN A 210 -6.25 -10.63 -12.06
CA ASN A 210 -6.79 -9.30 -11.82
C ASN A 210 -7.41 -9.26 -10.43
N ILE A 211 -6.94 -8.37 -9.57
CA ILE A 211 -7.41 -8.23 -8.19
C ILE A 211 -8.88 -7.83 -8.11
N ASP A 212 -9.37 -7.04 -9.07
CA ASP A 212 -10.77 -6.59 -9.11
C ASP A 212 -11.73 -7.78 -9.30
N THR A 213 -11.32 -8.79 -10.08
CA THR A 213 -12.09 -10.01 -10.27
C THR A 213 -12.17 -10.84 -8.98
N TYR A 214 -11.12 -10.79 -8.17
CA TYR A 214 -11.05 -11.47 -6.88
C TYR A 214 -11.89 -10.76 -5.81
N ALA A 215 -11.88 -9.43 -5.78
CA ALA A 215 -12.65 -8.65 -4.82
C ALA A 215 -14.16 -8.87 -4.92
N VAL A 216 -14.68 -9.13 -6.12
CA VAL A 216 -16.11 -9.43 -6.37
C VAL A 216 -16.54 -10.78 -5.80
N SER A 217 -15.62 -11.72 -5.61
CA SER A 217 -15.95 -13.05 -5.04
C SER A 217 -16.07 -13.06 -3.52
N TYR A 218 -15.76 -11.96 -2.84
CA TYR A 218 -15.83 -11.81 -1.36
C TYR A 218 -17.04 -10.98 -0.87
N THR A 219 -17.86 -10.45 -1.77
CA THR A 219 -19.11 -9.76 -1.46
C THR A 219 -20.33 -10.67 -1.62
#